data_03c1381cd97f0099ac9a327190e681f6
#
_entry.id   03c1381cd97f0099ac9a327190e681f6
#
_cell.length_a   1.000
_cell.length_b   1.000
_cell.length_c   1.000
_cell.angle_alpha   90.00
_cell.angle_beta   90.00
_cell.angle_gamma   90.00
#
_symmetry.space_group_name_H-M   'P 1'
#
loop_
_entity.id
_entity.type
_entity.pdbx_description
1 polymer ?
#
loop_
_entity_poly.entity_id
_entity_poly.type
_entity_poly.pdbx_seq_one_letter_code
_entity_poly.pdbx_strand_id
1 'polypeptide(L)'
;YTTLFRSSKTNLENSKEVLEDTIALLEALPNWNHDGIHDCLIQYAQEKGLKNGTVMWPVRIAAAGQLVTPGGAIEILEILGREESLRRLRLGLAKL
;
A
#
# COMPACT_ATOMS: atom_id res chain seq x y z
N TYR A 1 15.14 3.53 -2.06
CA TYR A 1 13.80 2.93 -1.91
C TYR A 1 13.61 2.35 -0.51
N THR A 2 14.55 1.51 -0.03
CA THR A 2 14.45 0.97 1.32
C THR A 2 14.52 2.06 2.39
N THR A 3 15.25 3.14 2.13
CA THR A 3 15.33 4.29 3.04
C THR A 3 13.95 4.92 3.26
N LEU A 4 13.11 4.97 2.22
CA LEU A 4 11.75 5.49 2.34
C LEU A 4 10.90 4.65 3.28
N PHE A 5 11.08 3.32 3.26
CA PHE A 5 10.33 2.42 4.13
C PHE A 5 10.78 2.47 5.58
N ARG A 6 11.94 3.05 5.86
CA ARG A 6 12.46 3.20 7.22
C ARG A 6 12.03 4.50 7.89
N SER A 7 10.98 5.12 7.40
CA SER A 7 10.47 6.35 8.00
C SER A 7 9.91 6.10 9.40
N SER A 8 9.59 7.17 10.12
CA SER A 8 9.08 7.10 11.49
C SER A 8 7.76 6.36 11.61
N LYS A 9 7.01 6.18 10.52
CA LYS A 9 5.68 5.57 10.55
C LYS A 9 5.70 4.06 10.34
N THR A 10 6.82 3.50 9.90
CA THR A 10 6.92 2.07 9.60
C THR A 10 8.39 1.65 9.62
N ASN A 11 8.62 0.33 9.54
CA ASN A 11 9.95 -0.23 9.40
C ASN A 11 9.93 -1.27 8.27
N LEU A 12 11.11 -1.84 7.94
CA LEU A 12 11.22 -2.77 6.82
C LEU A 12 10.38 -4.03 7.01
N GLU A 13 10.38 -4.60 8.23
CA GLU A 13 9.62 -5.82 8.49
C GLU A 13 8.13 -5.60 8.36
N ASN A 14 7.61 -4.52 8.95
CA ASN A 14 6.20 -4.19 8.85
C ASN A 14 5.81 -3.86 7.41
N SER A 15 6.66 -3.14 6.70
CA SER A 15 6.38 -2.79 5.31
C SER A 15 6.29 -4.02 4.43
N LYS A 16 7.20 -4.99 4.63
CA LYS A 16 7.19 -6.24 3.87
C LYS A 16 5.90 -7.01 4.09
N GLU A 17 5.52 -7.22 5.34
CA GLU A 17 4.30 -7.94 5.68
C GLU A 17 3.07 -7.23 5.13
N VAL A 18 2.98 -5.93 5.32
CA VAL A 18 1.84 -5.14 4.83
C VAL A 18 1.74 -5.24 3.31
N LEU A 19 2.85 -5.13 2.60
CA LEU A 19 2.83 -5.21 1.14
C LEU A 19 2.42 -6.60 0.66
N GLU A 20 2.94 -7.66 1.27
CA GLU A 20 2.56 -9.04 0.91
C GLU A 20 1.06 -9.25 1.08
N ASP A 21 0.52 -8.85 2.22
CA ASP A 21 -0.89 -9.04 2.53
C ASP A 21 -1.79 -8.16 1.66
N THR A 22 -1.43 -6.90 1.48
CA THR A 22 -2.26 -5.97 0.70
C THR A 22 -2.25 -6.30 -0.78
N ILE A 23 -1.14 -6.79 -1.33
CA ILE A 23 -1.10 -7.24 -2.71
C ILE A 23 -2.12 -8.34 -2.93
N ALA A 24 -2.15 -9.34 -2.06
CA ALA A 24 -3.10 -10.45 -2.17
C ALA A 24 -4.56 -9.96 -2.08
N LEU A 25 -4.83 -9.07 -1.15
CA LEU A 25 -6.18 -8.53 -0.96
C LEU A 25 -6.62 -7.67 -2.14
N LEU A 26 -5.75 -6.82 -2.64
CA LEU A 26 -6.06 -5.94 -3.77
C LEU A 26 -6.22 -6.71 -5.06
N GLU A 27 -5.46 -7.79 -5.23
CA GLU A 27 -5.61 -8.68 -6.39
C GLU A 27 -7.01 -9.30 -6.47
N ALA A 28 -7.56 -9.63 -5.31
CA ALA A 28 -8.87 -10.25 -5.20
C ALA A 28 -10.03 -9.25 -5.17
N LEU A 29 -9.73 -7.95 -5.17
CA LEU A 29 -10.75 -6.92 -5.05
C LEU A 29 -11.67 -6.90 -6.27
N PRO A 30 -13.00 -7.04 -6.08
CA PRO A 30 -13.91 -7.14 -7.22
C PRO A 30 -14.08 -5.83 -7.99
N ASN A 31 -14.05 -4.69 -7.28
CA ASN A 31 -14.20 -3.37 -7.90
C ASN A 31 -13.01 -2.49 -7.57
N TRP A 32 -12.32 -2.00 -8.58
CA TRP A 32 -11.17 -1.13 -8.41
C TRP A 32 -11.61 0.33 -8.44
N ASN A 33 -12.08 0.82 -7.29
CA ASN A 33 -12.49 2.21 -7.12
C ASN A 33 -12.07 2.71 -5.75
N HIS A 34 -12.26 4.01 -5.51
CA HIS A 34 -11.85 4.63 -4.25
C HIS A 34 -12.42 3.91 -3.02
N ASP A 35 -13.72 3.68 -3.03
CA ASP A 35 -14.39 3.06 -1.86
C ASP A 35 -13.95 1.62 -1.66
N GLY A 36 -13.84 0.84 -2.72
CA GLY A 36 -13.40 -0.55 -2.64
C GLY A 36 -11.99 -0.67 -2.11
N ILE A 37 -11.07 0.14 -2.64
CA ILE A 37 -9.68 0.15 -2.19
C ILE A 37 -9.61 0.61 -0.74
N HIS A 38 -10.31 1.68 -0.40
CA HIS A 38 -10.35 2.24 0.95
C HIS A 38 -10.81 1.18 1.96
N ASP A 39 -11.96 0.58 1.71
CA ASP A 39 -12.53 -0.40 2.62
C ASP A 39 -11.61 -1.61 2.80
N CYS A 40 -11.00 -2.07 1.72
CA CYS A 40 -10.07 -3.20 1.74
C CYS A 40 -8.88 -2.92 2.68
N LEU A 41 -8.25 -1.76 2.53
CA LEU A 41 -7.07 -1.40 3.32
C LEU A 41 -7.44 -1.08 4.77
N ILE A 42 -8.55 -0.40 5.00
CA ILE A 42 -9.00 -0.07 6.36
C ILE A 42 -9.39 -1.35 7.11
N GLN A 43 -10.10 -2.26 6.47
CA GLN A 43 -10.47 -3.52 7.08
C GLN A 43 -9.24 -4.34 7.45
N TYR A 44 -8.26 -4.38 6.56
CA TYR A 44 -6.99 -5.06 6.83
C TYR A 44 -6.31 -4.48 8.07
N ALA A 45 -6.25 -3.15 8.18
CA ALA A 45 -5.64 -2.48 9.32
C ALA A 45 -6.36 -2.87 10.62
N GLN A 46 -7.69 -2.88 10.60
CA GLN A 46 -8.49 -3.25 11.77
C GLN A 46 -8.27 -4.70 12.18
N GLU A 47 -8.24 -5.61 11.23
CA GLU A 47 -8.04 -7.04 11.51
C GLU A 47 -6.66 -7.32 12.10
N LYS A 48 -5.65 -6.58 11.67
CA LYS A 48 -4.29 -6.74 12.17
C LYS A 48 -3.99 -5.91 13.42
N GLY A 49 -4.94 -5.06 13.84
CA GLY A 49 -4.73 -4.16 14.96
C GLY A 49 -3.71 -3.07 14.67
N LEU A 50 -3.57 -2.69 13.41
CA LEU A 50 -2.64 -1.67 12.96
C LEU A 50 -3.34 -0.33 12.78
N LYS A 51 -2.57 0.75 12.90
CA LYS A 51 -3.08 2.08 12.57
C LYS A 51 -3.20 2.21 11.05
N ASN A 52 -4.16 3.01 10.60
CA ASN A 52 -4.36 3.21 9.16
C ASN A 52 -3.08 3.69 8.47
N GLY A 53 -2.34 4.62 9.09
CA GLY A 53 -1.09 5.11 8.55
C GLY A 53 -0.03 4.04 8.38
N THR A 54 -0.01 3.04 9.27
CA THR A 54 0.94 1.93 9.19
C THR A 54 0.71 1.08 7.94
N VAL A 55 -0.54 0.96 7.51
CA VAL A 55 -0.89 0.23 6.28
C VAL A 55 -0.71 1.13 5.05
N MET A 56 -1.22 2.35 5.11
CA MET A 56 -1.22 3.26 3.97
C MET A 56 0.18 3.72 3.55
N TRP A 57 1.09 3.88 4.52
CA TRP A 57 2.42 4.39 4.27
C TRP A 57 3.24 3.50 3.31
N PRO A 58 3.38 2.18 3.59
CA PRO A 58 4.10 1.30 2.67
C PRO A 58 3.46 1.22 1.29
N VAL A 59 2.13 1.17 1.24
CA VAL A 59 1.40 1.11 -0.02
C VAL A 59 1.66 2.36 -0.85
N ARG A 60 1.61 3.54 -0.22
CA ARG A 60 1.85 4.81 -0.90
C ARG A 60 3.27 4.90 -1.45
N ILE A 61 4.26 4.53 -0.64
CA ILE A 61 5.65 4.56 -1.06
C ILE A 61 5.90 3.60 -2.21
N ALA A 62 5.39 2.38 -2.12
CA ALA A 62 5.57 1.38 -3.17
C ALA A 62 4.91 1.81 -4.48
N ALA A 63 3.73 2.39 -4.42
CA ALA A 63 3.01 2.83 -5.61
C ALA A 63 3.62 4.09 -6.23
N ALA A 64 4.00 5.06 -5.41
CA ALA A 64 4.51 6.34 -5.88
C ALA A 64 6.02 6.42 -6.00
N GLY A 65 6.74 5.65 -5.17
CA GLY A 65 8.21 5.68 -5.14
C GLY A 65 8.78 6.92 -4.47
N GLN A 66 7.98 7.69 -3.73
CA GLN A 66 8.45 8.90 -3.07
C GLN A 66 7.62 9.20 -1.81
N LEU A 67 8.21 9.98 -0.89
CA LEU A 67 7.57 10.32 0.37
C LEU A 67 6.42 11.31 0.22
N VAL A 68 6.59 12.29 -0.66
CA VAL A 68 5.59 13.33 -0.89
C VAL A 68 4.90 13.05 -2.22
N THR A 69 3.58 12.96 -2.17
CA THR A 69 2.77 12.66 -3.35
C THR A 69 1.60 13.64 -3.43
N PRO A 70 1.04 13.88 -4.64
CA PRO A 70 -0.09 14.80 -4.79
C PRO A 70 -1.39 14.27 -4.17
N GLY A 71 -1.43 13.01 -3.76
CA GLY A 71 -2.60 12.42 -3.13
C GLY A 71 -2.22 11.34 -2.15
N GLY A 72 -3.21 10.75 -1.50
CA GLY A 72 -3.01 9.64 -0.59
C GLY A 72 -2.84 8.32 -1.34
N ALA A 73 -2.59 7.24 -0.58
CA ALA A 73 -2.39 5.91 -1.16
C ALA A 73 -3.57 5.48 -2.05
N ILE A 74 -4.79 5.71 -1.57
CA ILE A 74 -5.99 5.26 -2.28
C ILE A 74 -6.13 5.98 -3.62
N GLU A 75 -5.93 7.30 -3.63
CA GLU A 75 -6.02 8.09 -4.85
C GLU A 75 -4.97 7.66 -5.87
N ILE A 76 -3.76 7.36 -5.42
CA ILE A 76 -2.69 6.91 -6.31
C ILE A 76 -3.06 5.56 -6.94
N LEU A 77 -3.55 4.62 -6.13
CA LEU A 77 -3.94 3.31 -6.63
C LEU A 77 -5.11 3.40 -7.63
N GLU A 78 -6.05 4.29 -7.36
CA GLU A 78 -7.18 4.51 -8.25
C GLU A 78 -6.72 5.06 -9.61
N ILE A 79 -5.84 6.05 -9.59
CA ILE A 79 -5.32 6.66 -10.82
C ILE A 79 -4.50 5.68 -11.64
N LEU A 80 -3.66 4.88 -10.98
CA LEU A 80 -2.81 3.91 -11.68
C LEU A 80 -3.59 2.74 -12.27
N GLY A 81 -4.70 2.37 -11.64
CA GLY A 81 -5.44 1.17 -12.01
C GLY A 81 -4.85 -0.08 -11.39
N ARG A 82 -5.61 -1.18 -11.47
CA ARG A 82 -5.24 -2.44 -10.80
C ARG A 82 -3.89 -2.98 -11.26
N GLU A 83 -3.71 -3.16 -12.55
CA GLU A 83 -2.50 -3.79 -13.08
C GLU A 83 -1.23 -3.03 -12.72
N GLU A 84 -1.23 -1.72 -12.97
CA GLU A 84 -0.06 -0.90 -12.68
C GLU A 84 0.19 -0.79 -11.19
N SER A 85 -0.87 -0.66 -10.39
CA SER A 85 -0.75 -0.60 -8.93
C SER A 85 -0.09 -1.87 -8.39
N LEU A 86 -0.59 -3.03 -8.80
CA LEU A 86 -0.04 -4.31 -8.33
C LEU A 86 1.39 -4.49 -8.78
N ARG A 87 1.72 -4.10 -10.01
CA ARG A 87 3.09 -4.16 -10.53
C ARG A 87 4.04 -3.36 -9.64
N ARG A 88 3.66 -2.14 -9.30
CA ARG A 88 4.49 -1.27 -8.47
C ARG A 88 4.61 -1.77 -7.05
N LEU A 89 3.53 -2.29 -6.48
CA LEU A 89 3.56 -2.86 -5.13
C LEU A 89 4.49 -4.07 -5.07
N ARG A 90 4.45 -4.93 -6.09
CA ARG A 90 5.34 -6.10 -6.17
C ARG A 90 6.80 -5.69 -6.33
N LEU A 91 7.07 -4.65 -7.12
CA LEU A 91 8.43 -4.12 -7.26
C LEU A 91 8.95 -3.56 -5.93
N GLY A 92 8.10 -2.84 -5.20
CA GLY A 92 8.46 -2.33 -3.88
C GLY A 92 8.76 -3.45 -2.91
N LEU A 93 7.93 -4.50 -2.90
CA LEU A 93 8.14 -5.66 -2.06
C LEU A 93 9.46 -6.37 -2.39
N ALA A 94 9.78 -6.50 -3.67
CA ALA A 94 11.01 -7.16 -4.11
C ALA A 94 12.27 -6.41 -3.65
N LYS A 95 12.16 -5.12 -3.36
CA LYS A 95 13.29 -4.30 -2.89
C LYS A 95 13.48 -4.36 -1.37
N LEU A 96 12.59 -4.98 -0.67
CA LEU A 96 12.67 -5.19 0.78
C LEU A 96 13.29 -6.55 1.07
#